data_2f8a8a7af20c9ef3173d19d09fb6318e
#
_entry.id   2f8a8a7af20c9ef3173d19d09fb6318e
#
_cell.length_a   1.000
_cell.length_b   1.000
_cell.length_c   1.000
_cell.angle_alpha   90.00
_cell.angle_beta   90.00
_cell.angle_gamma   90.00
#
_symmetry.space_group_name_H-M   'P 1'
#
loop_
_entity.id
_entity.type
_entity.pdbx_description
1 polymer ?
#
loop_
_entity_poly.entity_id
_entity_poly.type
_entity_poly.pdbx_seq_one_letter_code
_entity_poly.pdbx_strand_id
1 'polypeptide(L)'
;MKQEHEQRVRLQTAVKADKATHVVRFGANIGGNEALSALSDMQEALFPHRYPASLEAIDLEVVGSRYKDHEPEYWRFQRENLRRQFELKVRGRIERGDVRHFSVFALAPQPLLIELGRQLCDIVPADVFQRHREPQQTWGWPADGRDVEITLEHPDAIRSHIALVLGISANIDPARVMA
;
A
#
# COMPACT_ATOMS: atom_id res chain seq x y z
N MET A 1 -37.81 -24.18 5.29
CA MET A 1 -36.52 -24.70 5.78
C MET A 1 -35.45 -24.79 4.69
N LYS A 2 -35.66 -25.53 3.55
CA LYS A 2 -34.63 -25.66 2.52
C LYS A 2 -34.33 -24.34 1.79
N GLN A 3 -35.35 -23.57 1.44
CA GLN A 3 -35.23 -22.25 0.81
C GLN A 3 -34.58 -21.21 1.74
N GLU A 4 -34.89 -21.22 3.02
CA GLU A 4 -34.28 -20.30 4.00
C GLU A 4 -32.78 -20.61 4.19
N HIS A 5 -32.42 -21.91 4.21
CA HIS A 5 -31.03 -22.30 4.28
C HIS A 5 -30.24 -21.87 3.03
N GLU A 6 -30.77 -22.08 1.83
CA GLU A 6 -30.16 -21.62 0.59
C GLU A 6 -30.03 -20.09 0.54
N GLN A 7 -31.02 -19.37 1.02
CA GLN A 7 -30.97 -17.90 1.08
C GLN A 7 -29.94 -17.39 2.08
N ARG A 8 -29.79 -18.04 3.24
CA ARG A 8 -28.74 -17.72 4.22
C ARG A 8 -27.34 -18.01 3.68
N VAL A 9 -27.16 -19.14 3.00
CA VAL A 9 -25.88 -19.48 2.36
C VAL A 9 -25.53 -18.48 1.28
N ARG A 10 -26.48 -18.07 0.43
CA ARG A 10 -26.26 -17.03 -0.60
C ARG A 10 -25.90 -15.69 0.00
N LEU A 11 -26.59 -15.26 1.06
CA LEU A 11 -26.28 -14.02 1.76
C LEU A 11 -24.91 -14.06 2.43
N GLN A 12 -24.55 -15.15 3.08
CA GLN A 12 -23.23 -15.31 3.68
C GLN A 12 -22.10 -15.34 2.61
N THR A 13 -22.36 -15.97 1.46
CA THR A 13 -21.41 -16.01 0.34
C THR A 13 -21.28 -14.62 -0.30
N ALA A 14 -22.35 -13.87 -0.46
CA ALA A 14 -22.35 -12.52 -0.97
C ALA A 14 -21.59 -11.56 -0.04
N VAL A 15 -21.84 -11.64 1.28
CA VAL A 15 -21.13 -10.84 2.29
C VAL A 15 -19.63 -11.17 2.32
N LYS A 16 -19.26 -12.44 2.16
CA LYS A 16 -17.86 -12.84 2.06
C LYS A 16 -17.22 -12.32 0.76
N ALA A 17 -17.93 -12.37 -0.37
CA ALA A 17 -17.44 -11.87 -1.64
C ALA A 17 -17.21 -10.36 -1.63
N ASP A 18 -18.08 -9.60 -0.94
CA ASP A 18 -17.96 -8.15 -0.79
C ASP A 18 -16.78 -7.74 0.11
N LYS A 19 -16.44 -8.60 1.09
CA LYS A 19 -15.30 -8.41 1.99
C LYS A 19 -14.00 -9.04 1.46
N ALA A 20 -14.03 -9.70 0.32
CA ALA A 20 -12.84 -10.32 -0.27
C ALA A 20 -11.87 -9.26 -0.78
N THR A 21 -10.59 -9.46 -0.51
CA THR A 21 -9.52 -8.53 -0.90
C THR A 21 -8.30 -9.28 -1.44
N HIS A 22 -7.68 -8.73 -2.46
CA HIS A 22 -6.40 -9.23 -2.95
C HIS A 22 -5.26 -8.55 -2.19
N VAL A 23 -4.44 -9.36 -1.54
CA VAL A 23 -3.29 -8.88 -0.78
C VAL A 23 -2.17 -8.53 -1.74
N VAL A 24 -1.71 -7.27 -1.70
CA VAL A 24 -0.52 -6.80 -2.40
C VAL A 24 0.56 -6.57 -1.37
N ARG A 25 1.72 -7.21 -1.55
CA ARG A 25 2.90 -6.98 -0.73
C ARG A 25 3.94 -6.26 -1.58
N PHE A 26 4.49 -5.19 -1.05
CA PHE A 26 5.60 -4.49 -1.67
C PHE A 26 6.69 -4.22 -0.65
N GLY A 27 7.85 -4.83 -0.84
CA GLY A 27 8.97 -4.71 0.08
C GLY A 27 10.31 -4.50 -0.60
N ALA A 28 11.14 -3.71 0.09
CA ALA A 28 12.56 -3.60 -0.19
C ALA A 28 13.33 -4.31 0.93
N ASN A 29 14.37 -5.05 0.59
CA ASN A 29 15.37 -5.47 1.57
C ASN A 29 16.10 -4.23 2.09
N ILE A 30 15.74 -3.79 3.28
CA ILE A 30 16.38 -2.68 3.95
C ILE A 30 17.43 -3.26 4.90
N GLY A 31 18.72 -3.09 4.58
CA GLY A 31 19.81 -3.50 5.45
C GLY A 31 19.98 -5.01 5.64
N GLY A 32 19.60 -5.83 4.67
CA GLY A 32 19.76 -7.29 4.72
C GLY A 32 18.68 -8.05 5.53
N ASN A 33 17.69 -7.34 6.06
CA ASN A 33 16.52 -7.94 6.69
C ASN A 33 15.39 -8.05 5.68
N GLU A 34 14.72 -9.20 5.64
CA GLU A 34 13.48 -9.36 4.87
C GLU A 34 12.45 -8.37 5.40
N ALA A 35 12.13 -7.37 4.60
CA ALA A 35 11.18 -6.32 4.98
C ALA A 35 9.72 -6.83 4.97
N LEU A 36 9.48 -7.96 4.34
CA LEU A 36 8.15 -8.55 4.20
C LEU A 36 7.90 -9.52 5.35
N SER A 37 6.93 -9.19 6.18
CA SER A 37 6.37 -10.08 7.19
C SER A 37 5.69 -11.29 6.55
N ALA A 38 5.53 -12.35 7.33
CA ALA A 38 4.77 -13.52 6.90
C ALA A 38 3.35 -13.13 6.48
N LEU A 39 2.79 -13.86 5.54
CA LEU A 39 1.40 -13.63 5.08
C LEU A 39 0.39 -13.78 6.23
N SER A 40 0.70 -14.63 7.22
CA SER A 40 -0.09 -14.80 8.44
C SER A 40 -0.31 -13.49 9.20
N ASP A 41 0.74 -12.69 9.37
CA ASP A 41 0.67 -11.42 10.11
C ASP A 41 -0.22 -10.40 9.39
N MET A 42 -0.21 -10.45 8.05
CA MET A 42 -1.07 -9.61 7.21
C MET A 42 -2.52 -10.07 7.25
N GLN A 43 -2.75 -11.39 7.25
CA GLN A 43 -4.09 -11.95 7.39
C GLN A 43 -4.73 -11.57 8.72
N GLU A 44 -3.95 -11.57 9.79
CA GLU A 44 -4.41 -11.15 11.11
C GLU A 44 -4.87 -9.68 11.11
N ALA A 45 -4.16 -8.81 10.41
CA ALA A 45 -4.52 -7.40 10.25
C ALA A 45 -5.77 -7.16 9.40
N LEU A 46 -6.13 -8.09 8.50
CA LEU A 46 -7.33 -7.99 7.68
C LEU A 46 -8.61 -8.28 8.47
N PHE A 47 -8.55 -9.23 9.41
CA PHE A 47 -9.72 -9.65 10.17
C PHE A 47 -10.12 -8.63 11.24
N PRO A 48 -11.43 -8.45 11.48
CA PRO A 48 -12.60 -9.09 10.86
C PRO A 48 -13.18 -8.34 9.65
N HIS A 49 -12.52 -7.27 9.19
CA HIS A 49 -13.05 -6.35 8.19
C HIS A 49 -13.00 -6.92 6.77
N ARG A 50 -11.90 -7.62 6.45
CA ARG A 50 -11.65 -8.21 5.15
C ARG A 50 -11.20 -9.67 5.26
N TYR A 51 -11.26 -10.39 4.11
CA TYR A 51 -10.79 -11.75 3.97
C TYR A 51 -9.94 -11.88 2.71
N PRO A 52 -8.83 -12.62 2.72
CA PRO A 52 -8.04 -12.85 1.52
C PRO A 52 -8.89 -13.52 0.42
N ALA A 53 -8.87 -12.95 -0.78
CA ALA A 53 -9.51 -13.53 -1.96
C ALA A 53 -8.75 -14.73 -2.51
N SER A 54 -7.45 -14.83 -2.19
CA SER A 54 -6.54 -15.90 -2.60
C SER A 54 -5.64 -16.30 -1.44
N LEU A 55 -5.15 -17.54 -1.45
CA LEU A 55 -4.12 -18.01 -0.51
C LEU A 55 -2.74 -17.39 -0.80
N GLU A 56 -2.55 -16.83 -1.99
CA GLU A 56 -1.31 -16.19 -2.40
C GLU A 56 -1.48 -14.68 -2.46
N ALA A 57 -0.46 -13.98 -1.99
CA ALA A 57 -0.36 -12.54 -2.17
C ALA A 57 0.22 -12.19 -3.55
N ILE A 58 -0.03 -10.99 -4.01
CA ILE A 58 0.62 -10.40 -5.17
C ILE A 58 1.91 -9.74 -4.68
N ASP A 59 3.04 -10.37 -4.91
CA ASP A 59 4.32 -9.88 -4.46
C ASP A 59 4.97 -8.96 -5.50
N LEU A 60 5.22 -7.73 -5.08
CA LEU A 60 6.01 -6.74 -5.79
C LEU A 60 7.31 -6.53 -5.01
N GLU A 61 8.45 -6.59 -5.70
CA GLU A 61 9.74 -6.61 -5.03
C GLU A 61 10.64 -5.46 -5.52
N VAL A 62 11.37 -4.89 -4.59
CA VAL A 62 12.52 -4.06 -4.93
C VAL A 62 13.70 -5.00 -5.17
N VAL A 63 14.16 -5.04 -6.41
CA VAL A 63 15.23 -5.95 -6.81
C VAL A 63 16.61 -5.38 -6.51
N GLY A 64 17.59 -6.25 -6.37
CA GLY A 64 19.00 -5.84 -6.23
C GLY A 64 19.45 -4.97 -7.39
N SER A 65 20.22 -3.93 -7.12
CA SER A 65 20.76 -3.01 -8.10
C SER A 65 22.25 -2.81 -7.88
N ARG A 66 23.00 -2.62 -8.98
CA ARG A 66 24.39 -2.16 -8.94
C ARG A 66 24.52 -0.70 -8.54
N TYR A 67 23.45 0.08 -8.75
CA TYR A 67 23.41 1.49 -8.41
C TYR A 67 23.09 1.68 -6.92
N LYS A 68 23.62 2.75 -6.34
CA LYS A 68 23.34 3.14 -4.96
C LYS A 68 22.13 4.07 -4.88
N ASP A 69 21.47 4.12 -3.74
CA ASP A 69 20.25 4.91 -3.51
C ASP A 69 20.43 6.44 -3.64
N HIS A 70 21.67 6.93 -3.57
CA HIS A 70 22.01 8.34 -3.85
C HIS A 70 22.24 8.64 -5.34
N GLU A 71 22.25 7.62 -6.20
CA GLU A 71 22.40 7.76 -7.65
C GLU A 71 21.01 7.84 -8.33
N PRO A 72 20.78 8.81 -9.24
CA PRO A 72 19.51 8.91 -9.98
C PRO A 72 19.13 7.64 -10.76
N GLU A 73 20.13 6.89 -11.23
CA GLU A 73 20.00 5.64 -11.96
C GLU A 73 19.32 4.56 -11.10
N TYR A 74 19.59 4.52 -9.80
CA TYR A 74 18.94 3.62 -8.87
C TYR A 74 17.41 3.81 -8.90
N TRP A 75 16.95 5.04 -8.74
CA TRP A 75 15.52 5.36 -8.69
C TRP A 75 14.83 5.10 -10.03
N ARG A 76 15.51 5.40 -11.15
CA ARG A 76 14.99 5.11 -12.49
C ARG A 76 14.83 3.61 -12.70
N PHE A 77 15.83 2.83 -12.32
CA PHE A 77 15.83 1.38 -12.42
C PHE A 77 14.72 0.75 -11.57
N GLN A 78 14.61 1.15 -10.28
CA GLN A 78 13.61 0.60 -9.38
C GLN A 78 12.18 0.97 -9.80
N ARG A 79 11.97 2.19 -10.26
CA ARG A 79 10.69 2.63 -10.80
C ARG A 79 10.26 1.79 -12.01
N GLU A 80 11.16 1.55 -12.94
CA GLU A 80 10.89 0.75 -14.13
C GLU A 80 10.58 -0.71 -13.76
N ASN A 81 11.35 -1.27 -12.84
CA ASN A 81 11.10 -2.60 -12.31
C ASN A 81 9.72 -2.71 -11.64
N LEU A 82 9.35 -1.76 -10.80
CA LEU A 82 8.04 -1.73 -10.16
C LEU A 82 6.91 -1.65 -11.19
N ARG A 83 7.04 -0.79 -12.21
CA ARG A 83 6.07 -0.68 -13.30
C ARG A 83 5.90 -1.98 -14.05
N ARG A 84 7.00 -2.62 -14.39
CA ARG A 84 6.97 -3.91 -15.08
C ARG A 84 6.28 -5.00 -14.24
N GLN A 85 6.59 -5.09 -12.96
CA GLN A 85 5.96 -6.06 -12.08
C GLN A 85 4.45 -5.77 -11.92
N PHE A 86 4.08 -4.50 -11.76
CA PHE A 86 2.68 -4.09 -11.66
C PHE A 86 1.90 -4.45 -12.92
N GLU A 87 2.45 -4.15 -14.08
CA GLU A 87 1.85 -4.50 -15.38
C GLU A 87 1.59 -6.01 -15.49
N LEU A 88 2.60 -6.81 -15.16
CA LEU A 88 2.52 -8.27 -15.27
C LEU A 88 1.62 -8.93 -14.23
N LYS A 89 1.62 -8.45 -12.98
CA LYS A 89 1.00 -9.14 -11.84
C LYS A 89 -0.34 -8.54 -11.43
N VAL A 90 -0.57 -7.26 -11.69
CA VAL A 90 -1.72 -6.51 -11.18
C VAL A 90 -2.67 -6.05 -12.29
N ARG A 91 -2.14 -5.28 -13.26
CA ARG A 91 -2.96 -4.60 -14.27
C ARG A 91 -3.89 -5.55 -15.02
N GLY A 92 -3.39 -6.66 -15.53
CA GLY A 92 -4.23 -7.62 -16.25
C GLY A 92 -5.37 -8.20 -15.40
N ARG A 93 -5.20 -8.29 -14.08
CA ARG A 93 -6.26 -8.72 -13.15
C ARG A 93 -7.34 -7.64 -12.99
N ILE A 94 -6.93 -6.37 -12.94
CA ILE A 94 -7.85 -5.24 -12.89
C ILE A 94 -8.67 -5.18 -14.19
N GLU A 95 -8.03 -5.26 -15.33
CA GLU A 95 -8.69 -5.18 -16.66
C GLU A 95 -9.70 -6.30 -16.90
N ARG A 96 -9.44 -7.49 -16.38
CA ARG A 96 -10.40 -8.61 -16.44
C ARG A 96 -11.52 -8.52 -15.39
N GLY A 97 -11.46 -7.55 -14.47
CA GLY A 97 -12.42 -7.46 -13.37
C GLY A 97 -12.25 -8.54 -12.29
N ASP A 98 -11.09 -9.21 -12.25
CA ASP A 98 -10.80 -10.25 -11.26
C ASP A 98 -10.62 -9.68 -9.86
N VAL A 99 -10.32 -8.38 -9.76
CA VAL A 99 -10.02 -7.69 -8.50
C VAL A 99 -11.07 -6.64 -8.22
N ARG A 100 -11.67 -6.71 -7.05
CA ARG A 100 -12.65 -5.72 -6.55
C ARG A 100 -12.11 -4.84 -5.45
N HIS A 101 -11.06 -5.30 -4.77
CA HIS A 101 -10.45 -4.60 -3.64
C HIS A 101 -9.01 -5.06 -3.44
N PHE A 102 -8.15 -4.13 -3.06
CA PHE A 102 -6.77 -4.41 -2.63
C PHE A 102 -6.59 -4.14 -1.13
N SER A 103 -5.79 -4.97 -0.49
CA SER A 103 -5.18 -4.66 0.80
C SER A 103 -3.67 -4.61 0.60
N VAL A 104 -3.10 -3.42 0.78
CA VAL A 104 -1.71 -3.11 0.41
C VAL A 104 -0.86 -3.07 1.66
N PHE A 105 0.12 -3.95 1.73
CA PHE A 105 1.13 -4.03 2.78
C PHE A 105 2.47 -3.65 2.17
N ALA A 106 2.93 -2.44 2.44
CA ALA A 106 4.12 -1.92 1.79
C ALA A 106 5.14 -1.39 2.79
N LEU A 107 6.39 -1.80 2.63
CA LEU A 107 7.54 -1.32 3.38
C LEU A 107 8.71 -1.12 2.41
N ALA A 108 8.82 0.07 1.86
CA ALA A 108 9.80 0.44 0.85
C ALA A 108 10.21 1.92 0.99
N PRO A 109 11.26 2.38 0.32
CA PRO A 109 11.59 3.79 0.26
C PRO A 109 10.43 4.65 -0.26
N GLN A 110 10.20 5.81 0.35
CA GLN A 110 9.06 6.67 0.07
C GLN A 110 8.83 6.98 -1.43
N PRO A 111 9.85 7.28 -2.25
CA PRO A 111 9.63 7.52 -3.69
C PRO A 111 8.98 6.34 -4.40
N LEU A 112 9.29 5.12 -3.98
CA LEU A 112 8.71 3.89 -4.55
C LEU A 112 7.29 3.64 -4.04
N LEU A 113 6.99 4.00 -2.79
CA LEU A 113 5.62 3.95 -2.23
C LEU A 113 4.71 4.91 -2.97
N ILE A 114 5.19 6.13 -3.27
CA ILE A 114 4.45 7.12 -4.07
C ILE A 114 4.20 6.59 -5.49
N GLU A 115 5.21 5.98 -6.12
CA GLU A 115 5.05 5.37 -7.45
C GLU A 115 4.06 4.20 -7.43
N LEU A 116 4.08 3.36 -6.40
CA LEU A 116 3.08 2.29 -6.23
C LEU A 116 1.66 2.87 -6.12
N GLY A 117 1.47 3.88 -5.26
CA GLY A 117 0.18 4.55 -5.11
C GLY A 117 -0.32 5.15 -6.44
N ARG A 118 0.57 5.77 -7.21
CA ARG A 118 0.25 6.29 -8.55
C ARG A 118 -0.20 5.20 -9.52
N GLN A 119 0.34 3.98 -9.43
CA GLN A 119 -0.04 2.86 -10.30
C GLN A 119 -1.34 2.18 -9.85
N LEU A 120 -1.58 2.09 -8.55
CA LEU A 120 -2.84 1.58 -8.01
C LEU A 120 -4.00 2.47 -8.39
N CYS A 121 -3.78 3.80 -8.44
CA CYS A 121 -4.76 4.85 -8.72
C CYS A 121 -6.09 4.64 -7.96
N ASP A 122 -7.19 5.19 -8.45
CA ASP A 122 -8.52 5.12 -7.85
C ASP A 122 -9.49 4.16 -8.58
N ILE A 123 -8.97 3.35 -9.51
CA ILE A 123 -9.80 2.41 -10.30
C ILE A 123 -10.37 1.29 -9.42
N VAL A 124 -9.56 0.80 -8.49
CA VAL A 124 -9.95 -0.26 -7.55
C VAL A 124 -9.75 0.24 -6.12
N PRO A 125 -10.77 0.17 -5.25
CA PRO A 125 -10.64 0.52 -3.85
C PRO A 125 -9.50 -0.24 -3.17
N ALA A 126 -8.75 0.46 -2.30
CA ALA A 126 -7.62 -0.13 -1.61
C ALA A 126 -7.54 0.34 -0.14
N ASP A 127 -7.33 -0.60 0.77
CA ASP A 127 -6.92 -0.32 2.14
C ASP A 127 -5.39 -0.41 2.21
N VAL A 128 -4.76 0.60 2.79
CA VAL A 128 -3.30 0.64 2.95
C VAL A 128 -2.95 0.39 4.41
N PHE A 129 -2.09 -0.58 4.66
CA PHE A 129 -1.66 -0.98 5.99
C PHE A 129 -0.24 -0.48 6.26
N GLN A 130 -0.06 0.11 7.43
CA GLN A 130 1.24 0.54 7.91
C GLN A 130 1.76 -0.44 8.95
N ARG A 131 3.05 -0.78 8.87
CA ARG A 131 3.69 -1.58 9.90
C ARG A 131 4.02 -0.72 11.11
N HIS A 132 3.32 -0.98 12.21
CA HIS A 132 3.62 -0.37 13.50
C HIS A 132 4.76 -1.13 14.18
N ARG A 133 5.62 -0.39 14.89
CA ARG A 133 6.76 -0.96 15.63
C ARG A 133 6.49 -1.05 17.13
N GLU A 134 5.67 -0.16 17.64
CA GLU A 134 5.35 -0.03 19.07
C GLU A 134 3.82 0.09 19.26
N PRO A 135 3.29 -0.43 20.39
CA PRO A 135 3.96 -1.22 21.44
C PRO A 135 4.32 -2.64 21.02
N GLN A 136 3.80 -3.14 19.94
CA GLN A 136 4.15 -4.41 19.31
C GLN A 136 4.18 -4.27 17.80
N GLN A 137 5.01 -5.11 17.16
CA GLN A 137 5.07 -5.12 15.70
C GLN A 137 3.76 -5.71 15.12
N THR A 138 2.99 -4.89 14.45
CA THR A 138 1.73 -5.29 13.82
C THR A 138 1.47 -4.50 12.55
N TRP A 139 0.64 -5.05 11.66
CA TRP A 139 0.04 -4.35 10.53
C TRP A 139 -1.38 -3.86 10.83
N GLY A 140 -1.95 -4.26 11.98
CA GLY A 140 -3.28 -3.84 12.39
C GLY A 140 -3.32 -2.35 12.72
N TRP A 141 -4.37 -1.66 12.31
CA TRP A 141 -4.62 -0.29 12.73
C TRP A 141 -4.99 -0.26 14.22
N PRO A 142 -4.46 0.70 15.00
CA PRO A 142 -4.89 0.89 16.37
C PRO A 142 -6.40 1.16 16.45
N ALA A 143 -7.05 0.56 17.44
CA ALA A 143 -8.49 0.74 17.65
C ALA A 143 -8.85 2.17 18.11
N ASP A 144 -7.88 2.89 18.66
CA ASP A 144 -7.98 4.26 19.17
C ASP A 144 -7.64 5.29 18.07
N GLY A 145 -8.24 5.18 16.91
CA GLY A 145 -8.04 6.12 15.81
C GLY A 145 -8.08 7.57 16.32
N ARG A 146 -6.95 8.28 16.22
CA ARG A 146 -6.90 9.71 16.54
C ARG A 146 -7.36 10.49 15.33
N ASP A 147 -8.15 11.52 15.56
CA ASP A 147 -8.46 12.49 14.52
C ASP A 147 -7.17 13.11 14.01
N VAL A 148 -6.99 13.11 12.69
CA VAL A 148 -5.84 13.74 12.05
C VAL A 148 -6.24 15.16 11.68
N GLU A 149 -5.61 16.14 12.30
CA GLU A 149 -5.73 17.54 11.87
C GLU A 149 -4.77 17.79 10.72
N ILE A 150 -5.32 18.24 9.60
CA ILE A 150 -4.54 18.58 8.40
C ILE A 150 -4.53 20.10 8.27
N THR A 151 -3.36 20.72 8.42
CA THR A 151 -3.16 22.13 8.17
C THR A 151 -2.55 22.32 6.78
N LEU A 152 -3.17 23.19 5.98
CA LEU A 152 -2.69 23.54 4.66
C LEU A 152 -2.17 24.97 4.65
N GLU A 153 -0.88 25.13 4.47
CA GLU A 153 -0.24 26.43 4.32
C GLU A 153 0.00 26.73 2.83
N HIS A 154 -0.51 27.86 2.36
CA HIS A 154 -0.30 28.32 1.01
C HIS A 154 0.80 29.39 0.96
N PRO A 155 1.64 29.41 -0.08
CA PRO A 155 2.58 30.50 -0.26
C PRO A 155 1.85 31.80 -0.60
N ASP A 156 2.37 32.92 -0.10
CA ASP A 156 1.81 34.25 -0.36
C ASP A 156 1.89 34.69 -1.82
N ALA A 157 2.76 34.04 -2.60
CA ALA A 157 2.97 34.37 -4.01
C ALA A 157 3.02 33.12 -4.88
N ILE A 158 2.29 33.14 -5.99
CA ILE A 158 2.34 32.10 -7.03
C ILE A 158 3.64 32.27 -7.83
N ARG A 159 4.44 31.21 -7.89
CA ARG A 159 5.69 31.15 -8.65
C ARG A 159 5.62 30.06 -9.72
N SER A 160 6.58 30.06 -10.65
CA SER A 160 6.65 29.07 -11.74
C SER A 160 6.99 27.65 -11.26
N HIS A 161 7.55 27.51 -10.07
CA HIS A 161 7.88 26.24 -9.45
C HIS A 161 7.17 26.14 -8.11
N ILE A 162 6.57 25.00 -7.83
CA ILE A 162 5.84 24.69 -6.61
C ILE A 162 6.49 23.49 -5.96
N ALA A 163 6.79 23.59 -4.66
CA ALA A 163 7.20 22.46 -3.83
C ALA A 163 6.05 22.11 -2.89
N LEU A 164 5.64 20.84 -2.89
CA LEU A 164 4.71 20.29 -1.91
C LEU A 164 5.52 19.69 -0.75
N VAL A 165 5.39 20.28 0.42
CA VAL A 165 6.04 19.79 1.65
C VAL A 165 5.00 19.05 2.49
N LEU A 166 5.20 17.76 2.74
CA LEU A 166 4.32 16.92 3.55
C LEU A 166 4.98 16.63 4.90
N GLY A 167 4.57 17.34 5.95
CA GLY A 167 4.98 17.08 7.33
C GLY A 167 4.00 16.11 8.00
N ILE A 168 4.32 14.81 8.03
CA ILE A 168 3.44 13.77 8.57
C ILE A 168 3.82 13.41 10.02
N SER A 169 5.10 13.30 10.32
CA SER A 169 5.60 12.85 11.62
C SER A 169 6.66 13.76 12.23
N ALA A 170 7.10 14.79 11.50
CA ALA A 170 8.08 15.76 11.96
C ALA A 170 7.93 17.08 11.22
N ASN A 171 8.32 18.17 11.86
CA ASN A 171 8.43 19.47 11.20
C ASN A 171 9.61 19.48 10.24
N ILE A 172 9.36 19.89 9.02
CA ILE A 172 10.39 20.04 7.98
C ILE A 172 10.80 21.51 7.97
N ASP A 173 12.08 21.77 8.24
CA ASP A 173 12.64 23.13 8.16
C ASP A 173 12.56 23.62 6.69
N PRO A 174 11.83 24.71 6.41
CA PRO A 174 11.69 25.25 5.05
C PRO A 174 13.04 25.57 4.39
N ALA A 175 14.08 25.94 5.16
CA ALA A 175 15.42 26.19 4.64
C ALA A 175 16.05 24.97 3.94
N ARG A 176 15.65 23.76 4.32
CA ARG A 176 16.12 22.51 3.70
C ARG A 176 15.45 22.20 2.36
N VAL A 177 14.34 22.87 2.07
CA VAL A 177 13.57 22.66 0.82
C VAL A 177 14.00 23.66 -0.25
N MET A 178 14.57 24.81 0.18
CA MET A 178 14.95 25.91 -0.70
C MET A 178 16.44 25.91 -1.10
N ALA A 179 17.18 24.90 -0.68
CA ALA A 179 18.57 24.67 -1.08
C ALA A 179 18.61 23.81 -2.33
#